data_314ea12d1b8a3e7c1c14ce92556989ad
#
_entry.id   314ea12d1b8a3e7c1c14ce92556989ad
#
_cell.length_a   1.000
_cell.length_b   1.000
_cell.length_c   1.000
_cell.angle_alpha   90.00
_cell.angle_beta   90.00
_cell.angle_gamma   90.00
#
_symmetry.space_group_name_H-M   'P 1'
#
loop_
_entity.id
_entity.type
_entity.pdbx_description
1 polymer ?
#
loop_
_entity_poly.entity_id
_entity_poly.type
_entity_poly.pdbx_seq_one_letter_code
_entity_poly.pdbx_strand_id
1 'polypeptide(L)'
;MSGTADPQVADQVLRYISNARWFAGKGRRVQFRSLTPLPWLTEVSDFFRPAAAPGVRFEIAELAYPAEEDPEPIPEARAEREDDSEPTQGSASSDPPEMARQIDPPPTEYYHLAVSYRPAPHAELHQAEIARFTDPDLGPVIAYDAAQDPDACRVILNALLGGRRLRSPDSEARFNAAAESAFSADLEPRLFTGQQSNTSVMLGESAILKLFRRLELGHNLDIEVHAALNAAGISDVAGLYGWIEGSWVSGGRQLDADLAMVIEKLAGARDGWELALDSLRDENASTKITTVSAFAADAEALGRALAEIHHALRSSFSTTKVLGARTAMIMIGRMQEAARIAPVLAQYVPGLRGCFDELSDEMLDTQRVHGDFHLGQTLRTPSGWKIIDFEGEPAKTMAERRAPDSIWRDVAGMLRS
;
A
#
# COMPACT_ATOMS: atom_id res chain seq x y z
N MET A 1 14.25 3.10 -25.75
CA MET A 1 14.55 4.52 -25.45
C MET A 1 13.46 4.97 -24.48
N SER A 2 13.84 5.25 -23.24
CA SER A 2 12.92 5.83 -22.24
C SER A 2 12.52 7.23 -22.74
N GLY A 3 11.41 7.33 -23.44
CA GLY A 3 10.89 8.58 -23.99
C GLY A 3 10.20 9.37 -22.88
N THR A 4 10.63 10.60 -22.66
CA THR A 4 9.80 11.59 -21.98
C THR A 4 8.46 11.63 -22.70
N ALA A 5 7.37 11.35 -21.99
CA ALA A 5 6.02 11.43 -22.53
C ALA A 5 5.80 12.83 -23.14
N ASP A 6 5.01 12.90 -24.22
CA ASP A 6 4.56 14.19 -24.75
C ASP A 6 4.07 15.07 -23.58
N PRO A 7 4.52 16.32 -23.46
CA PRO A 7 4.13 17.21 -22.35
C PRO A 7 2.62 17.29 -22.14
N GLN A 8 1.83 17.24 -23.21
CA GLN A 8 0.36 17.24 -23.10
C GLN A 8 -0.19 15.95 -22.48
N VAL A 9 0.41 14.82 -22.79
CA VAL A 9 0.04 13.52 -22.19
C VAL A 9 0.46 13.50 -20.71
N ALA A 10 1.67 13.96 -20.42
CA ALA A 10 2.19 14.08 -19.07
C ALA A 10 1.27 14.92 -18.15
N ASP A 11 0.81 16.07 -18.63
CA ASP A 11 -0.11 16.94 -17.90
C ASP A 11 -1.49 16.30 -17.66
N GLN A 12 -2.01 15.56 -18.64
CA GLN A 12 -3.31 14.86 -18.50
C GLN A 12 -3.18 13.73 -17.48
N VAL A 13 -2.13 12.90 -17.58
CA VAL A 13 -1.86 11.80 -16.64
C VAL A 13 -1.64 12.32 -15.22
N LEU A 14 -0.83 13.37 -15.06
CA LEU A 14 -0.59 13.98 -13.75
C LEU A 14 -1.87 14.52 -13.15
N ARG A 15 -2.72 15.17 -13.95
CA ARG A 15 -4.04 15.67 -13.50
C ARG A 15 -4.93 14.52 -13.05
N TYR A 16 -4.98 13.43 -13.83
CA TYR A 16 -5.74 12.23 -13.46
C TYR A 16 -5.27 11.67 -12.12
N ILE A 17 -3.96 11.44 -11.96
CA ILE A 17 -3.36 10.91 -10.73
C ILE A 17 -3.67 11.82 -9.55
N SER A 18 -3.44 13.15 -9.69
CA SER A 18 -3.61 14.13 -8.60
C SER A 18 -5.05 14.21 -8.09
N ASN A 19 -6.03 13.95 -8.95
CA ASN A 19 -7.45 13.93 -8.58
C ASN A 19 -7.92 12.58 -8.03
N ALA A 20 -7.13 11.52 -8.21
CA ALA A 20 -7.50 10.18 -7.77
C ALA A 20 -7.57 10.08 -6.24
N ARG A 21 -8.50 9.27 -5.71
CA ARG A 21 -8.66 9.07 -4.25
C ARG A 21 -7.41 8.42 -3.63
N TRP A 22 -6.82 7.49 -4.34
CA TRP A 22 -5.64 6.72 -3.94
C TRP A 22 -4.31 7.50 -4.03
N PHE A 23 -4.31 8.72 -4.54
CA PHE A 23 -3.09 9.51 -4.63
C PHE A 23 -2.62 9.98 -3.25
N ALA A 24 -1.42 9.55 -2.86
CA ALA A 24 -0.83 9.84 -1.54
C ALA A 24 -0.21 11.24 -1.44
N GLY A 25 0.12 11.88 -2.58
CA GLY A 25 0.81 13.17 -2.65
C GLY A 25 -0.12 14.39 -2.57
N LYS A 26 -1.35 14.28 -2.08
CA LYS A 26 -2.31 15.40 -1.99
C LYS A 26 -1.73 16.55 -1.17
N GLY A 27 -1.82 17.77 -1.74
CA GLY A 27 -1.31 18.98 -1.10
C GLY A 27 0.21 19.19 -1.22
N ARG A 28 0.95 18.25 -1.81
CA ARG A 28 2.37 18.38 -2.06
C ARG A 28 2.62 18.84 -3.50
N ARG A 29 3.69 19.61 -3.70
CA ARG A 29 4.18 19.92 -5.05
C ARG A 29 4.75 18.66 -5.67
N VAL A 30 4.27 18.29 -6.85
CA VAL A 30 4.67 17.07 -7.54
C VAL A 30 5.11 17.38 -8.97
N GLN A 31 6.12 16.67 -9.46
CA GLN A 31 6.62 16.77 -10.83
C GLN A 31 6.51 15.41 -11.51
N PHE A 32 5.91 15.39 -12.69
CA PHE A 32 5.92 14.22 -13.55
C PHE A 32 7.32 14.03 -14.16
N ARG A 33 7.89 12.81 -14.05
CA ARG A 33 9.22 12.47 -14.58
C ARG A 33 9.14 11.64 -15.84
N SER A 34 8.39 10.54 -15.78
CA SER A 34 8.26 9.62 -16.90
C SER A 34 6.96 8.82 -16.83
N LEU A 35 6.57 8.26 -17.97
CA LEU A 35 5.56 7.22 -18.09
C LEU A 35 6.20 6.05 -18.84
N THR A 36 6.32 4.90 -18.18
CA THR A 36 6.94 3.71 -18.74
C THR A 36 5.86 2.68 -19.05
N PRO A 37 5.64 2.37 -20.34
CA PRO A 37 4.68 1.33 -20.72
C PRO A 37 5.26 -0.06 -20.45
N LEU A 38 4.44 -0.95 -19.91
CA LEU A 38 4.70 -2.38 -19.91
C LEU A 38 4.17 -3.01 -21.22
N PRO A 39 4.52 -4.28 -21.52
CA PRO A 39 4.09 -4.92 -22.74
C PRO A 39 2.55 -4.98 -22.87
N TRP A 40 2.07 -4.90 -24.11
CA TRP A 40 0.66 -5.06 -24.42
C TRP A 40 0.10 -6.40 -23.95
N LEU A 41 -1.07 -6.39 -23.31
CA LEU A 41 -1.83 -7.57 -22.93
C LEU A 41 -2.65 -8.10 -24.10
N THR A 42 -3.05 -7.21 -25.01
CA THR A 42 -3.79 -7.49 -26.23
C THR A 42 -2.86 -7.44 -27.44
N GLU A 43 -3.18 -8.21 -28.47
CA GLU A 43 -2.48 -8.09 -29.75
C GLU A 43 -2.86 -6.76 -30.42
N VAL A 44 -1.87 -5.95 -30.79
CA VAL A 44 -2.08 -4.64 -31.44
C VAL A 44 -2.91 -4.79 -32.72
N SER A 45 -2.71 -5.88 -33.47
CA SER A 45 -3.50 -6.19 -34.67
C SER A 45 -5.00 -6.37 -34.42
N ASP A 46 -5.37 -6.81 -33.23
CA ASP A 46 -6.78 -7.02 -32.88
C ASP A 46 -7.50 -5.72 -32.58
N PHE A 47 -6.78 -4.70 -32.14
CA PHE A 47 -7.33 -3.36 -31.84
C PHE A 47 -8.05 -2.72 -33.03
N PHE A 48 -7.61 -3.05 -34.26
CA PHE A 48 -8.17 -2.47 -35.48
C PHE A 48 -9.38 -3.27 -36.08
N ARG A 49 -9.81 -4.32 -35.38
CA ARG A 49 -10.96 -5.12 -35.86
C ARG A 49 -12.29 -4.48 -35.41
N PRO A 50 -13.37 -4.59 -36.19
CA PRO A 50 -14.70 -4.19 -35.74
C PRO A 50 -15.11 -4.93 -34.48
N ALA A 51 -15.64 -4.22 -33.48
CA ALA A 51 -16.03 -4.74 -32.15
C ALA A 51 -14.88 -5.40 -31.38
N ALA A 52 -13.65 -4.95 -31.60
CA ALA A 52 -12.47 -5.44 -30.90
C ALA A 52 -12.52 -5.12 -29.40
N ALA A 53 -11.87 -5.97 -28.62
CA ALA A 53 -11.53 -5.66 -27.25
C ALA A 53 -10.62 -4.41 -27.20
N PRO A 54 -10.65 -3.64 -26.10
CA PRO A 54 -9.74 -2.50 -25.96
C PRO A 54 -8.27 -2.96 -26.03
N GLY A 55 -7.38 -2.07 -26.47
CA GLY A 55 -5.96 -2.23 -26.20
C GLY A 55 -5.74 -2.12 -24.69
N VAL A 56 -5.01 -3.04 -24.08
CA VAL A 56 -4.76 -3.03 -22.64
C VAL A 56 -3.28 -3.17 -22.37
N ARG A 57 -2.72 -2.29 -21.54
CA ARG A 57 -1.40 -2.43 -20.94
C ARG A 57 -1.32 -1.72 -19.59
N PHE A 58 -0.27 -2.00 -18.84
CA PHE A 58 0.06 -1.28 -17.64
C PHE A 58 1.05 -0.15 -17.94
N GLU A 59 0.88 0.97 -17.26
CA GLU A 59 1.75 2.14 -17.34
C GLU A 59 2.29 2.47 -15.96
N ILE A 60 3.58 2.76 -15.86
CA ILE A 60 4.21 3.17 -14.60
C ILE A 60 4.58 4.64 -14.69
N ALA A 61 3.86 5.47 -13.93
CA ALA A 61 4.14 6.88 -13.80
C ALA A 61 5.17 7.12 -12.69
N GLU A 62 6.25 7.81 -13.01
CA GLU A 62 7.26 8.24 -12.06
C GLU A 62 7.02 9.69 -11.67
N LEU A 63 6.82 9.93 -10.37
CA LEU A 63 6.57 11.25 -9.79
C LEU A 63 7.67 11.61 -8.80
N ALA A 64 8.20 12.82 -8.88
CA ALA A 64 9.16 13.35 -7.94
C ALA A 64 8.58 14.48 -7.11
N TYR A 65 9.02 14.57 -5.86
CA TYR A 65 8.63 15.61 -4.92
C TYR A 65 9.85 16.49 -4.65
N PRO A 66 9.96 17.65 -5.33
CA PRO A 66 11.04 18.61 -5.06
C PRO A 66 11.00 19.01 -3.59
N ALA A 67 12.18 19.19 -2.98
CA ALA A 67 12.25 19.78 -1.65
C ALA A 67 11.50 21.13 -1.66
N GLU A 68 10.74 21.41 -0.62
CA GLU A 68 10.23 22.76 -0.41
C GLU A 68 11.43 23.68 -0.34
N GLU A 69 11.50 24.69 -1.20
CA GLU A 69 12.48 25.76 -1.06
C GLU A 69 12.22 26.39 0.31
N ASP A 70 13.24 26.41 1.17
CA ASP A 70 13.14 27.15 2.42
C ASP A 70 12.65 28.56 2.07
N PRO A 71 11.65 29.09 2.79
CA PRO A 71 11.16 30.44 2.51
C PRO A 71 12.38 31.38 2.60
N GLU A 72 12.59 32.20 1.56
CA GLU A 72 13.65 33.20 1.58
C GLU A 72 13.65 33.88 2.96
N PRO A 73 14.81 33.97 3.62
CA PRO A 73 14.89 34.63 4.91
C PRO A 73 14.31 36.05 4.73
N ILE A 74 13.26 36.33 5.49
CA ILE A 74 12.65 37.69 5.53
C ILE A 74 13.80 38.64 5.79
N PRO A 75 14.08 39.62 4.88
CA PRO A 75 15.16 40.56 5.11
C PRO A 75 14.90 41.25 6.45
N GLU A 76 15.76 40.99 7.43
CA GLU A 76 15.71 41.71 8.70
C GLU A 76 15.75 43.19 8.41
N ALA A 77 14.72 43.89 8.84
CA ALA A 77 14.66 45.34 8.79
C ALA A 77 15.90 45.87 9.50
N ARG A 78 16.81 46.47 8.73
CA ARG A 78 17.97 47.19 9.23
C ARG A 78 17.49 48.19 10.30
N ALA A 79 17.63 47.81 11.53
CA ALA A 79 17.65 48.79 12.59
C ALA A 79 18.95 49.59 12.51
N GLU A 80 18.83 50.83 12.06
CA GLU A 80 19.90 51.80 12.09
C GLU A 80 20.32 51.96 13.60
N ARG A 81 21.52 51.45 13.90
CA ARG A 81 22.26 51.85 15.08
C ARG A 81 23.53 52.53 14.60
N GLU A 82 23.52 53.84 14.73
CA GLU A 82 24.73 54.61 14.80
C GLU A 82 25.47 54.19 16.08
N ASP A 83 26.70 53.68 15.96
CA ASP A 83 27.68 53.78 17.02
C ASP A 83 29.12 53.77 16.39
N ASP A 84 29.81 54.84 16.69
CA ASP A 84 31.22 55.08 16.36
C ASP A 84 32.11 54.17 17.22
N SER A 85 32.91 53.31 16.60
CA SER A 85 34.21 52.89 17.14
C SER A 85 35.07 52.17 16.11
N GLU A 86 36.34 52.57 16.11
CA GLU A 86 37.42 52.27 15.16
C GLU A 86 37.76 50.76 15.02
N PRO A 87 38.43 50.39 13.92
CA PRO A 87 38.70 49.02 13.55
C PRO A 87 39.96 48.48 14.24
N THR A 88 39.84 47.38 14.96
CA THR A 88 40.96 46.53 15.36
C THR A 88 41.20 45.44 14.33
N GLN A 89 42.46 45.37 13.84
CA GLN A 89 42.96 44.37 12.90
C GLN A 89 43.00 42.95 13.49
N GLY A 90 42.63 41.96 12.67
CA GLY A 90 43.30 40.68 12.59
C GLY A 90 42.75 39.48 13.32
N SER A 91 42.02 38.63 12.62
CA SER A 91 42.36 37.23 12.60
C SER A 91 41.64 36.58 11.38
N ALA A 92 42.43 36.00 10.48
CA ALA A 92 41.93 35.20 9.40
C ALA A 92 41.30 33.91 9.98
N SER A 93 39.98 33.80 9.96
CA SER A 93 39.31 32.55 10.15
C SER A 93 39.34 31.78 8.83
N SER A 94 40.15 30.71 8.80
CA SER A 94 40.09 29.72 7.74
C SER A 94 38.80 28.95 7.87
N ASP A 95 37.78 29.33 7.12
CA ASP A 95 36.61 28.50 6.92
C ASP A 95 37.05 27.16 6.27
N PRO A 96 36.56 26.01 6.83
CA PRO A 96 36.82 24.74 6.17
C PRO A 96 36.14 24.75 4.80
N PRO A 97 36.69 24.05 3.79
CA PRO A 97 36.12 24.03 2.45
C PRO A 97 34.67 23.52 2.55
N GLU A 98 33.76 24.27 1.96
CA GLU A 98 32.36 23.96 1.79
C GLU A 98 32.27 22.60 1.10
N MET A 99 32.14 21.53 1.91
CA MET A 99 31.84 20.22 1.39
C MET A 99 30.53 20.36 0.63
N ALA A 100 30.58 20.24 -0.69
CA ALA A 100 29.42 20.21 -1.56
C ALA A 100 28.40 19.26 -0.91
N ARG A 101 27.32 19.81 -0.35
CA ARG A 101 26.19 19.02 0.15
C ARG A 101 25.72 18.20 -1.04
N GLN A 102 25.93 16.90 -0.97
CA GLN A 102 25.37 15.97 -1.91
C GLN A 102 23.86 16.10 -1.73
N ILE A 103 23.23 16.84 -2.63
CA ILE A 103 21.78 17.00 -2.64
C ILE A 103 21.24 15.63 -3.02
N ASP A 104 20.67 14.93 -2.05
CA ASP A 104 19.96 13.68 -2.33
C ASP A 104 18.88 13.97 -3.38
N PRO A 105 18.74 13.09 -4.40
CA PRO A 105 17.70 13.28 -5.38
C PRO A 105 16.32 13.35 -4.68
N PRO A 106 15.41 14.19 -5.19
CA PRO A 106 14.10 14.34 -4.58
C PRO A 106 13.41 12.98 -4.48
N PRO A 107 12.69 12.70 -3.38
CA PRO A 107 12.00 11.43 -3.19
C PRO A 107 11.09 11.15 -4.38
N THR A 108 11.22 9.96 -4.94
CA THR A 108 10.51 9.50 -6.14
C THR A 108 9.50 8.44 -5.74
N GLU A 109 8.28 8.56 -6.26
CA GLU A 109 7.21 7.57 -6.10
C GLU A 109 6.79 7.04 -7.47
N TYR A 110 6.39 5.77 -7.51
CA TYR A 110 5.91 5.09 -8.71
C TYR A 110 4.42 4.80 -8.56
N TYR A 111 3.66 5.13 -9.59
CA TYR A 111 2.21 4.90 -9.63
C TYR A 111 1.84 4.03 -10.81
N HIS A 112 1.09 2.97 -10.54
CA HIS A 112 0.60 2.04 -11.53
C HIS A 112 -0.76 2.49 -12.08
N LEU A 113 -0.85 2.56 -13.39
CA LEU A 113 -2.07 2.78 -14.15
C LEU A 113 -2.33 1.53 -15.00
N ALA A 114 -3.40 0.80 -14.71
CA ALA A 114 -3.94 -0.18 -15.64
C ALA A 114 -4.77 0.60 -16.67
N VAL A 115 -4.39 0.55 -17.94
CA VAL A 115 -4.97 1.43 -18.97
C VAL A 115 -5.65 0.62 -20.06
N SER A 116 -6.87 1.03 -20.39
CA SER A 116 -7.58 0.58 -21.61
C SER A 116 -7.58 1.68 -22.65
N TYR A 117 -7.30 1.32 -23.89
CA TYR A 117 -7.20 2.22 -25.03
C TYR A 117 -8.34 1.92 -26.01
N ARG A 118 -9.05 2.99 -26.41
CA ARG A 118 -10.15 2.88 -27.39
C ARG A 118 -9.99 3.92 -28.49
N PRO A 119 -10.35 3.60 -29.75
CA PRO A 119 -10.21 4.53 -30.89
C PRO A 119 -11.27 5.64 -30.88
N ALA A 120 -12.35 5.48 -30.11
CA ALA A 120 -13.47 6.41 -30.03
C ALA A 120 -13.97 6.58 -28.59
N PRO A 121 -14.68 7.69 -28.27
CA PRO A 121 -15.26 7.89 -26.96
C PRO A 121 -16.25 6.79 -26.60
N HIS A 122 -16.17 6.32 -25.34
CA HIS A 122 -17.08 5.34 -24.76
C HIS A 122 -17.93 6.00 -23.68
N ALA A 123 -19.26 6.02 -23.85
CA ALA A 123 -20.15 6.80 -23.01
C ALA A 123 -20.10 6.42 -21.52
N GLU A 124 -19.96 5.13 -21.22
CA GLU A 124 -19.91 4.61 -19.86
C GLU A 124 -18.56 4.86 -19.17
N LEU A 125 -17.50 5.17 -19.93
CA LEU A 125 -16.14 5.37 -19.42
C LEU A 125 -15.73 6.86 -19.29
N HIS A 126 -16.65 7.80 -19.52
CA HIS A 126 -16.32 9.25 -19.55
C HIS A 126 -15.65 9.74 -18.24
N GLN A 127 -16.00 9.14 -17.08
CA GLN A 127 -15.37 9.49 -15.79
C GLN A 127 -14.03 8.77 -15.56
N ALA A 128 -13.74 7.75 -16.35
CA ALA A 128 -12.52 6.97 -16.29
C ALA A 128 -11.42 7.50 -17.22
N GLU A 129 -11.70 8.55 -17.99
CA GLU A 129 -10.77 9.09 -18.98
C GLU A 129 -9.51 9.65 -18.31
N ILE A 130 -8.35 9.15 -18.76
CA ILE A 130 -7.03 9.55 -18.31
C ILE A 130 -6.44 10.60 -19.25
N ALA A 131 -6.41 10.28 -20.58
CA ALA A 131 -5.79 11.13 -21.58
C ALA A 131 -6.31 10.84 -23.00
N ARG A 132 -6.09 11.82 -23.90
CA ARG A 132 -6.29 11.65 -25.36
C ARG A 132 -5.00 12.02 -26.08
N PHE A 133 -4.51 11.11 -26.92
CA PHE A 133 -3.25 11.32 -27.65
C PHE A 133 -3.16 10.39 -28.86
N THR A 134 -2.03 10.46 -29.55
CA THR A 134 -1.68 9.52 -30.61
C THR A 134 -0.64 8.54 -30.08
N ASP A 135 -1.04 7.29 -29.89
CA ASP A 135 -0.13 6.22 -29.48
C ASP A 135 0.68 5.75 -30.70
N PRO A 136 1.99 5.45 -30.55
CA PRO A 136 2.83 4.99 -31.67
C PRO A 136 2.34 3.72 -32.37
N ASP A 137 1.72 2.80 -31.61
CA ASP A 137 1.28 1.51 -32.12
C ASP A 137 -0.19 1.53 -32.59
N LEU A 138 -1.04 2.29 -31.87
CA LEU A 138 -2.49 2.29 -32.05
C LEU A 138 -3.03 3.48 -32.84
N GLY A 139 -2.23 4.55 -33.06
CA GLY A 139 -2.70 5.80 -33.62
C GLY A 139 -3.52 6.64 -32.62
N PRO A 140 -4.51 7.47 -33.09
CA PRO A 140 -5.33 8.28 -32.21
C PRO A 140 -6.15 7.44 -31.24
N VAL A 141 -6.00 7.66 -29.92
CA VAL A 141 -6.66 6.89 -28.87
C VAL A 141 -7.15 7.75 -27.71
N ILE A 142 -8.08 7.21 -26.98
CA ILE A 142 -8.49 7.68 -25.67
C ILE A 142 -8.10 6.61 -24.66
N ALA A 143 -7.32 7.01 -23.67
CA ALA A 143 -6.88 6.15 -22.57
C ALA A 143 -7.86 6.30 -21.39
N TYR A 144 -8.31 5.15 -20.86
CA TYR A 144 -9.20 5.06 -19.70
C TYR A 144 -8.58 4.22 -18.59
N ASP A 145 -8.99 4.41 -17.35
CA ASP A 145 -8.66 3.50 -16.25
C ASP A 145 -9.34 2.15 -16.47
N ALA A 146 -8.53 1.12 -16.71
CA ALA A 146 -8.99 -0.23 -16.98
C ALA A 146 -9.82 -0.85 -15.84
N ALA A 147 -9.67 -0.36 -14.59
CA ALA A 147 -10.49 -0.80 -13.47
C ALA A 147 -11.98 -0.46 -13.65
N GLN A 148 -12.30 0.52 -14.48
CA GLN A 148 -13.65 0.95 -14.80
C GLN A 148 -14.15 0.41 -16.15
N ASP A 149 -13.29 -0.28 -16.90
CA ASP A 149 -13.62 -0.90 -18.18
C ASP A 149 -13.78 -2.41 -18.02
N PRO A 150 -15.01 -2.96 -18.03
CA PRO A 150 -15.25 -4.38 -17.87
C PRO A 150 -14.51 -5.26 -18.89
N ASP A 151 -14.37 -4.80 -20.12
CA ASP A 151 -13.67 -5.56 -21.16
C ASP A 151 -12.17 -5.60 -20.90
N ALA A 152 -11.58 -4.50 -20.42
CA ALA A 152 -10.19 -4.45 -20.02
C ALA A 152 -9.92 -5.33 -18.78
N CYS A 153 -10.81 -5.33 -17.79
CA CYS A 153 -10.72 -6.23 -16.65
C CYS A 153 -10.71 -7.70 -17.10
N ARG A 154 -11.57 -8.09 -18.05
CA ARG A 154 -11.57 -9.47 -18.60
C ARG A 154 -10.25 -9.81 -19.30
N VAL A 155 -9.65 -8.87 -20.02
CA VAL A 155 -8.32 -9.06 -20.64
C VAL A 155 -7.26 -9.34 -19.58
N ILE A 156 -7.23 -8.54 -18.49
CA ILE A 156 -6.29 -8.72 -17.36
C ILE A 156 -6.49 -10.08 -16.71
N LEU A 157 -7.73 -10.45 -16.41
CA LEU A 157 -8.07 -11.73 -15.78
C LEU A 157 -7.72 -12.94 -16.66
N ASN A 158 -7.97 -12.87 -17.95
CA ASN A 158 -7.57 -13.91 -18.91
C ASN A 158 -6.04 -14.06 -18.97
N ALA A 159 -5.30 -12.96 -18.93
CA ALA A 159 -3.84 -13.00 -18.86
C ALA A 159 -3.35 -13.66 -17.56
N LEU A 160 -4.01 -13.40 -16.42
CA LEU A 160 -3.69 -14.03 -15.15
C LEU A 160 -3.99 -15.52 -15.15
N LEU A 161 -5.19 -15.92 -15.55
CA LEU A 161 -5.57 -17.34 -15.62
C LEU A 161 -4.70 -18.15 -16.61
N GLY A 162 -4.24 -17.49 -17.68
CA GLY A 162 -3.32 -18.07 -18.64
C GLY A 162 -1.87 -18.13 -18.19
N GLY A 163 -1.52 -17.60 -17.01
CA GLY A 163 -0.14 -17.57 -16.52
C GLY A 163 0.82 -16.86 -17.49
N ARG A 164 0.36 -15.78 -18.14
CA ARG A 164 1.11 -15.13 -19.22
C ARG A 164 2.38 -14.46 -18.71
N ARG A 165 3.39 -14.46 -19.56
CA ARG A 165 4.62 -13.69 -19.37
C ARG A 165 4.89 -12.88 -20.62
N LEU A 166 4.80 -11.57 -20.50
CA LEU A 166 4.91 -10.62 -21.59
C LEU A 166 6.19 -9.81 -21.45
N ARG A 167 6.94 -9.66 -22.53
CA ARG A 167 8.25 -8.99 -22.51
C ARG A 167 8.37 -7.97 -23.61
N SER A 168 9.02 -6.86 -23.28
CA SER A 168 9.60 -5.90 -24.20
C SER A 168 11.10 -5.73 -23.90
N PRO A 169 11.87 -4.97 -24.67
CA PRO A 169 13.30 -4.79 -24.40
C PRO A 169 13.61 -4.27 -22.99
N ASP A 170 12.78 -3.36 -22.46
CA ASP A 170 13.05 -2.64 -21.23
C ASP A 170 12.01 -2.91 -20.12
N SER A 171 11.05 -3.81 -20.36
CA SER A 171 10.01 -4.10 -19.38
C SER A 171 9.40 -5.50 -19.53
N GLU A 172 8.83 -6.00 -18.44
CA GLU A 172 8.13 -7.29 -18.37
C GLU A 172 6.87 -7.17 -17.52
N ALA A 173 5.83 -7.92 -17.88
CA ALA A 173 4.68 -8.19 -17.02
C ALA A 173 4.53 -9.70 -16.86
N ARG A 174 4.46 -10.18 -15.62
CA ARG A 174 4.33 -11.61 -15.29
C ARG A 174 3.03 -11.83 -14.52
N PHE A 175 2.26 -12.78 -14.97
CA PHE A 175 0.97 -13.16 -14.42
C PHE A 175 1.11 -14.52 -13.74
N ASN A 176 0.96 -14.54 -12.41
CA ASN A 176 1.16 -15.74 -11.59
C ASN A 176 -0.21 -16.21 -11.09
N ALA A 177 -0.77 -17.24 -11.74
CA ALA A 177 -2.00 -17.87 -11.25
C ALA A 177 -1.68 -18.87 -10.13
N ALA A 178 -2.46 -18.86 -9.05
CA ALA A 178 -2.39 -19.90 -8.05
C ALA A 178 -3.05 -21.19 -8.57
N ALA A 179 -2.59 -22.36 -8.12
CA ALA A 179 -3.02 -23.66 -8.61
C ALA A 179 -4.53 -23.94 -8.39
N GLU A 180 -5.14 -23.30 -7.41
CA GLU A 180 -6.54 -23.47 -7.03
C GLU A 180 -7.40 -22.25 -7.34
N SER A 181 -7.11 -21.53 -8.43
CA SER A 181 -7.91 -20.36 -8.84
C SER A 181 -9.36 -20.76 -9.12
N ALA A 182 -10.26 -20.40 -8.19
CA ALA A 182 -11.67 -20.77 -8.26
C ALA A 182 -12.55 -19.67 -8.87
N PHE A 183 -12.02 -18.88 -9.82
CA PHE A 183 -12.78 -17.83 -10.49
C PHE A 183 -12.69 -17.94 -12.02
N SER A 184 -13.68 -17.37 -12.72
CA SER A 184 -13.72 -17.28 -14.18
C SER A 184 -13.50 -15.83 -14.63
N ALA A 185 -12.88 -15.63 -15.79
CA ALA A 185 -12.79 -14.31 -16.42
C ALA A 185 -14.14 -13.79 -16.96
N ASP A 186 -15.16 -14.66 -17.05
CA ASP A 186 -16.52 -14.29 -17.48
C ASP A 186 -17.35 -13.60 -16.39
N LEU A 187 -16.80 -13.49 -15.15
CA LEU A 187 -17.45 -12.75 -14.09
C LEU A 187 -17.57 -11.26 -14.45
N GLU A 188 -18.70 -10.64 -14.10
CA GLU A 188 -18.88 -9.23 -14.31
C GLU A 188 -18.04 -8.39 -13.33
N PRO A 189 -17.07 -7.60 -13.84
CA PRO A 189 -16.28 -6.71 -12.99
C PRO A 189 -17.14 -5.52 -12.55
N ARG A 190 -17.02 -5.16 -11.26
CA ARG A 190 -17.66 -3.96 -10.70
C ARG A 190 -16.67 -3.23 -9.79
N LEU A 191 -16.43 -1.97 -10.08
CA LEU A 191 -15.56 -1.14 -9.25
C LEU A 191 -16.12 -1.01 -7.83
N PHE A 192 -15.29 -1.27 -6.82
CA PHE A 192 -15.62 -0.97 -5.43
C PHE A 192 -15.40 0.53 -5.15
N THR A 193 -16.43 1.20 -4.64
CA THR A 193 -16.42 2.67 -4.45
C THR A 193 -16.02 3.11 -3.04
N GLY A 194 -15.69 2.18 -2.13
CA GLY A 194 -15.22 2.48 -0.77
C GLY A 194 -13.87 3.21 -0.74
N GLN A 195 -13.51 3.75 0.42
CA GLN A 195 -12.20 4.39 0.61
C GLN A 195 -11.11 3.32 0.71
N GLN A 196 -10.13 3.35 -0.19
CA GLN A 196 -8.98 2.46 -0.21
C GLN A 196 -7.76 3.16 -0.81
N SER A 197 -6.57 2.82 -0.34
CA SER A 197 -5.28 3.20 -0.93
C SER A 197 -5.04 2.56 -2.31
N ASN A 198 -5.68 1.41 -2.55
CA ASN A 198 -5.66 0.65 -3.78
C ASN A 198 -6.99 0.78 -4.54
N THR A 199 -7.09 0.17 -5.72
CA THR A 199 -8.35 0.07 -6.45
C THR A 199 -8.82 -1.37 -6.47
N SER A 200 -9.99 -1.64 -5.91
CA SER A 200 -10.59 -2.98 -5.88
C SER A 200 -11.72 -3.11 -6.91
N VAL A 201 -11.69 -4.18 -7.68
CA VAL A 201 -12.73 -4.57 -8.64
C VAL A 201 -13.34 -5.88 -8.16
N MET A 202 -14.63 -5.86 -7.84
CA MET A 202 -15.39 -7.06 -7.49
C MET A 202 -15.64 -7.89 -8.75
N LEU A 203 -15.35 -9.18 -8.67
CA LEU A 203 -15.54 -10.15 -9.75
C LEU A 203 -16.70 -11.08 -9.36
N GLY A 204 -17.93 -10.63 -9.64
CA GLY A 204 -19.14 -11.29 -9.16
C GLY A 204 -19.13 -11.45 -7.66
N GLU A 205 -19.46 -12.67 -7.19
CA GLU A 205 -19.46 -13.05 -5.78
C GLU A 205 -18.25 -13.92 -5.39
N SER A 206 -17.28 -14.11 -6.29
CA SER A 206 -16.23 -15.11 -6.11
C SER A 206 -14.86 -14.53 -5.80
N ALA A 207 -14.50 -13.39 -6.39
CA ALA A 207 -13.14 -12.85 -6.27
C ALA A 207 -13.11 -11.32 -6.22
N ILE A 208 -11.95 -10.81 -5.84
CA ILE A 208 -11.62 -9.37 -5.84
C ILE A 208 -10.27 -9.22 -6.53
N LEU A 209 -10.22 -8.38 -7.58
CA LEU A 209 -8.98 -7.89 -8.17
C LEU A 209 -8.59 -6.60 -7.44
N LYS A 210 -7.46 -6.61 -6.74
CA LYS A 210 -6.88 -5.46 -6.03
C LYS A 210 -5.71 -4.92 -6.87
N LEU A 211 -5.85 -3.73 -7.44
CA LEU A 211 -4.80 -3.03 -8.20
C LEU A 211 -4.02 -2.12 -7.24
N PHE A 212 -2.73 -2.33 -7.11
CA PHE A 212 -1.85 -1.48 -6.32
C PHE A 212 -1.54 -0.21 -7.10
N ARG A 213 -1.96 0.95 -6.58
CA ARG A 213 -1.83 2.21 -7.29
C ARG A 213 -0.50 2.90 -7.01
N ARG A 214 -0.13 3.03 -5.76
CA ARG A 214 1.21 3.46 -5.36
C ARG A 214 2.07 2.22 -5.20
N LEU A 215 3.12 2.11 -6.00
CA LEU A 215 3.97 0.93 -5.99
C LEU A 215 5.02 1.01 -4.89
N GLU A 216 5.17 -0.08 -4.18
CA GLU A 216 6.32 -0.37 -3.36
C GLU A 216 7.25 -1.30 -4.13
N LEU A 217 8.55 -0.95 -4.23
CA LEU A 217 9.50 -1.75 -4.99
C LEU A 217 9.75 -3.10 -4.32
N GLY A 218 9.84 -4.13 -5.14
CA GLY A 218 9.96 -5.52 -4.71
C GLY A 218 8.62 -6.22 -4.55
N HIS A 219 8.63 -7.40 -3.90
CA HIS A 219 7.43 -8.20 -3.71
C HIS A 219 6.51 -7.58 -2.65
N ASN A 220 5.21 -7.56 -2.89
CA ASN A 220 4.24 -6.97 -1.98
C ASN A 220 4.05 -7.85 -0.74
N LEU A 221 3.96 -7.22 0.43
CA LEU A 221 3.90 -7.92 1.70
C LEU A 221 2.60 -8.72 1.88
N ASP A 222 1.49 -8.17 1.42
CA ASP A 222 0.16 -8.82 1.48
C ASP A 222 0.15 -10.09 0.61
N ILE A 223 0.73 -10.05 -0.59
CA ILE A 223 0.89 -11.22 -1.46
C ILE A 223 1.80 -12.27 -0.81
N GLU A 224 2.97 -11.85 -0.32
CA GLU A 224 3.95 -12.75 0.31
C GLU A 224 3.33 -13.53 1.48
N VAL A 225 2.58 -12.83 2.35
CA VAL A 225 1.94 -13.43 3.51
C VAL A 225 0.78 -14.34 3.09
N HIS A 226 -0.11 -13.88 2.19
CA HIS A 226 -1.21 -14.71 1.70
C HIS A 226 -0.72 -15.98 1.02
N ALA A 227 0.33 -15.89 0.19
CA ALA A 227 0.92 -17.06 -0.46
C ALA A 227 1.45 -18.08 0.56
N ALA A 228 2.15 -17.61 1.60
CA ALA A 228 2.67 -18.47 2.65
C ALA A 228 1.55 -19.13 3.48
N LEU A 229 0.53 -18.37 3.87
CA LEU A 229 -0.59 -18.87 4.67
C LEU A 229 -1.47 -19.86 3.87
N ASN A 230 -1.73 -19.57 2.59
CA ASN A 230 -2.47 -20.50 1.73
C ASN A 230 -1.66 -21.79 1.49
N ALA A 231 -0.35 -21.71 1.28
CA ALA A 231 0.51 -22.90 1.16
C ALA A 231 0.55 -23.74 2.44
N ALA A 232 0.39 -23.11 3.60
CA ALA A 232 0.27 -23.79 4.88
C ALA A 232 -1.15 -24.35 5.17
N GLY A 233 -2.12 -24.13 4.26
CA GLY A 233 -3.50 -24.60 4.41
C GLY A 233 -4.32 -23.82 5.43
N ILE A 234 -3.92 -22.58 5.76
CA ILE A 234 -4.66 -21.72 6.71
C ILE A 234 -5.95 -21.22 6.05
N SER A 235 -7.07 -21.53 6.67
CA SER A 235 -8.40 -21.11 6.19
C SER A 235 -8.88 -19.79 6.79
N ASP A 236 -8.18 -19.22 7.76
CA ASP A 236 -8.55 -17.97 8.45
C ASP A 236 -8.12 -16.69 7.70
N VAL A 237 -7.73 -16.85 6.44
CA VAL A 237 -7.44 -15.76 5.48
C VAL A 237 -8.22 -15.98 4.19
N ALA A 238 -8.26 -14.96 3.34
CA ALA A 238 -8.81 -15.12 1.99
C ALA A 238 -7.89 -15.99 1.12
N GLY A 239 -8.46 -16.78 0.23
CA GLY A 239 -7.69 -17.52 -0.77
C GLY A 239 -6.97 -16.57 -1.73
N LEU A 240 -5.68 -16.79 -1.98
CA LEU A 240 -4.92 -16.08 -3.02
C LEU A 240 -5.08 -16.82 -4.34
N TYR A 241 -5.70 -16.17 -5.33
CA TYR A 241 -5.94 -16.76 -6.66
C TYR A 241 -4.85 -16.42 -7.67
N GLY A 242 -4.05 -15.39 -7.38
CA GLY A 242 -2.91 -15.03 -8.21
C GLY A 242 -2.47 -13.57 -8.02
N TRP A 243 -1.37 -13.21 -8.69
CA TRP A 243 -0.83 -11.85 -8.65
C TRP A 243 -0.12 -11.48 -9.95
N ILE A 244 0.12 -10.21 -10.13
CA ILE A 244 0.74 -9.64 -11.34
C ILE A 244 1.99 -8.87 -10.90
N GLU A 245 3.14 -9.23 -11.46
CA GLU A 245 4.41 -8.56 -11.27
C GLU A 245 4.73 -7.69 -12.49
N GLY A 246 5.28 -6.51 -12.26
CA GLY A 246 5.86 -5.64 -13.27
C GLY A 246 7.34 -5.43 -13.03
N SER A 247 8.08 -5.32 -14.14
CA SER A 247 9.49 -5.02 -14.10
C SER A 247 9.82 -4.03 -15.23
N TRP A 248 10.56 -2.98 -14.94
CA TRP A 248 10.87 -1.91 -15.89
C TRP A 248 12.22 -1.26 -15.61
N VAL A 249 12.76 -0.53 -16.60
CA VAL A 249 13.99 0.25 -16.42
C VAL A 249 13.63 1.71 -16.16
N SER A 250 14.11 2.28 -15.06
CA SER A 250 14.05 3.71 -14.77
C SER A 250 15.41 4.21 -14.28
N GLY A 251 15.88 5.34 -14.83
CA GLY A 251 17.19 5.90 -14.49
C GLY A 251 18.36 4.93 -14.70
N GLY A 252 18.26 4.01 -15.68
CA GLY A 252 19.26 2.97 -15.95
C GLY A 252 19.30 1.82 -14.93
N ARG A 253 18.32 1.75 -14.03
CA ARG A 253 18.18 0.69 -13.04
C ARG A 253 16.96 -0.18 -13.36
N GLN A 254 17.12 -1.49 -13.24
CA GLN A 254 15.99 -2.41 -13.25
C GLN A 254 15.23 -2.29 -11.94
N LEU A 255 13.92 -2.07 -12.02
CA LEU A 255 12.99 -2.00 -10.91
C LEU A 255 11.92 -3.05 -11.08
N ASP A 256 11.45 -3.60 -9.96
CA ASP A 256 10.42 -4.61 -9.90
C ASP A 256 9.38 -4.20 -8.84
N ALA A 257 8.11 -4.48 -9.11
CA ALA A 257 7.04 -4.32 -8.12
C ALA A 257 5.85 -5.24 -8.47
N ASP A 258 5.05 -5.59 -7.46
CA ASP A 258 3.75 -6.18 -7.72
C ASP A 258 2.74 -5.09 -8.08
N LEU A 259 1.93 -5.38 -9.10
CA LEU A 259 0.94 -4.46 -9.67
C LEU A 259 -0.47 -4.75 -9.20
N ALA A 260 -0.77 -6.02 -8.94
CA ALA A 260 -2.10 -6.46 -8.54
C ALA A 260 -2.08 -7.82 -7.87
N MET A 261 -3.14 -8.11 -7.12
CA MET A 261 -3.47 -9.46 -6.66
C MET A 261 -4.95 -9.76 -6.91
N VAL A 262 -5.27 -11.05 -7.01
CA VAL A 262 -6.65 -11.54 -7.03
C VAL A 262 -6.82 -12.48 -5.85
N ILE A 263 -7.80 -12.17 -5.00
CA ILE A 263 -8.13 -12.91 -3.80
C ILE A 263 -9.59 -13.36 -3.80
N GLU A 264 -9.89 -14.33 -2.96
CA GLU A 264 -11.26 -14.77 -2.65
C GLU A 264 -12.10 -13.60 -2.14
N LYS A 265 -13.33 -13.46 -2.67
CA LYS A 265 -14.35 -12.61 -2.08
C LYS A 265 -15.06 -13.37 -0.97
N LEU A 266 -14.92 -12.90 0.26
CA LEU A 266 -15.50 -13.55 1.43
C LEU A 266 -17.02 -13.33 1.50
N ALA A 267 -17.78 -14.33 1.11
CA ALA A 267 -19.23 -14.25 1.06
C ALA A 267 -19.85 -14.14 2.47
N GLY A 268 -20.84 -13.25 2.61
CA GLY A 268 -21.54 -13.03 3.88
C GLY A 268 -20.66 -12.47 5.01
N ALA A 269 -19.50 -11.89 4.65
CA ALA A 269 -18.61 -11.27 5.60
C ALA A 269 -19.23 -10.04 6.28
N ARG A 270 -19.05 -9.95 7.60
CA ARG A 270 -19.36 -8.76 8.40
C ARG A 270 -18.08 -8.22 9.00
N ASP A 271 -17.95 -6.92 9.00
CA ASP A 271 -16.82 -6.22 9.62
C ASP A 271 -16.75 -6.51 11.12
N GLY A 272 -15.56 -6.85 11.63
CA GLY A 272 -15.38 -7.25 13.03
C GLY A 272 -15.60 -6.10 14.01
N TRP A 273 -15.26 -4.87 13.62
CA TRP A 273 -15.51 -3.68 14.41
C TRP A 273 -17.02 -3.41 14.55
N GLU A 274 -17.77 -3.48 13.45
CA GLU A 274 -19.22 -3.31 13.47
C GLU A 274 -19.91 -4.39 14.31
N LEU A 275 -19.44 -5.64 14.19
CA LEU A 275 -19.95 -6.75 14.99
C LEU A 275 -19.76 -6.52 16.49
N ALA A 276 -18.58 -6.03 16.91
CA ALA A 276 -18.31 -5.71 18.31
C ALA A 276 -19.19 -4.57 18.82
N LEU A 277 -19.38 -3.51 18.01
CA LEU A 277 -20.28 -2.40 18.35
C LEU A 277 -21.72 -2.84 18.51
N ASP A 278 -22.21 -3.73 17.63
CA ASP A 278 -23.57 -4.25 17.71
C ASP A 278 -23.76 -5.07 19.00
N SER A 279 -22.78 -5.93 19.35
CA SER A 279 -22.80 -6.68 20.60
C SER A 279 -22.90 -5.78 21.83
N LEU A 280 -22.15 -4.67 21.87
CA LEU A 280 -22.22 -3.68 22.95
C LEU A 280 -23.57 -2.96 23.02
N ARG A 281 -24.19 -2.69 21.88
CA ARG A 281 -25.53 -2.07 21.83
C ARG A 281 -26.59 -3.01 22.38
N ASP A 282 -26.55 -4.29 22.03
CA ASP A 282 -27.47 -5.31 22.48
C ASP A 282 -27.33 -5.56 24.00
N GLU A 283 -26.13 -5.57 24.55
CA GLU A 283 -25.87 -5.67 25.99
C GLU A 283 -26.44 -4.48 26.77
N ASN A 284 -26.26 -3.27 26.28
CA ASN A 284 -26.80 -2.06 26.89
C ASN A 284 -28.34 -1.98 26.84
N ALA A 285 -28.98 -2.61 25.86
CA ALA A 285 -30.42 -2.69 25.73
C ALA A 285 -31.03 -3.79 26.66
N SER A 286 -30.22 -4.72 27.13
CA SER A 286 -30.64 -5.85 27.94
C SER A 286 -30.59 -5.53 29.44
N THR A 287 -31.71 -5.57 30.14
CA THR A 287 -31.83 -5.37 31.61
C THR A 287 -31.26 -6.55 32.42
N LYS A 288 -30.82 -7.60 31.77
CA LYS A 288 -30.23 -8.78 32.43
C LYS A 288 -28.70 -8.74 32.23
N ILE A 289 -27.96 -8.53 33.30
CA ILE A 289 -26.50 -8.78 33.35
C ILE A 289 -26.31 -10.29 33.21
N THR A 290 -26.18 -10.77 32.00
CA THR A 290 -25.67 -12.11 31.71
C THR A 290 -24.15 -12.05 31.80
N THR A 291 -23.56 -12.96 32.54
CA THR A 291 -22.19 -12.94 33.06
C THR A 291 -21.06 -13.15 32.03
N VAL A 292 -21.37 -13.25 30.76
CA VAL A 292 -20.38 -13.37 29.66
C VAL A 292 -20.88 -12.55 28.47
N SER A 293 -20.07 -11.61 28.00
CA SER A 293 -20.37 -10.84 26.81
C SER A 293 -20.71 -11.76 25.64
N ALA A 294 -21.73 -11.36 24.85
CA ALA A 294 -22.07 -12.06 23.60
C ALA A 294 -20.88 -12.15 22.64
N PHE A 295 -19.96 -11.20 22.72
CA PHE A 295 -18.73 -11.15 21.93
C PHE A 295 -17.62 -12.07 22.45
N ALA A 296 -17.69 -12.61 23.66
CA ALA A 296 -16.60 -13.40 24.26
C ALA A 296 -16.24 -14.65 23.44
N ALA A 297 -17.26 -15.37 22.92
CA ALA A 297 -17.05 -16.54 22.07
C ALA A 297 -16.38 -16.17 20.73
N ASP A 298 -16.77 -15.03 20.15
CA ASP A 298 -16.17 -14.50 18.93
C ASP A 298 -14.73 -14.04 19.17
N ALA A 299 -14.44 -13.39 20.30
CA ALA A 299 -13.09 -13.01 20.70
C ALA A 299 -12.18 -14.22 20.91
N GLU A 300 -12.69 -15.30 21.53
CA GLU A 300 -11.95 -16.57 21.68
C GLU A 300 -11.64 -17.19 20.31
N ALA A 301 -12.62 -17.25 19.42
CA ALA A 301 -12.44 -17.80 18.08
C ALA A 301 -11.44 -16.97 17.26
N LEU A 302 -11.50 -15.65 17.36
CA LEU A 302 -10.56 -14.75 16.70
C LEU A 302 -9.13 -14.93 17.26
N GLY A 303 -8.99 -15.10 18.57
CA GLY A 303 -7.70 -15.39 19.20
C GLY A 303 -7.08 -16.70 18.73
N ARG A 304 -7.90 -17.73 18.48
CA ARG A 304 -7.43 -19.00 17.88
C ARG A 304 -6.97 -18.81 16.44
N ALA A 305 -7.76 -18.11 15.61
CA ALA A 305 -7.38 -17.80 14.24
C ALA A 305 -6.03 -17.05 14.18
N LEU A 306 -5.84 -16.04 15.03
CA LEU A 306 -4.57 -15.33 15.13
C LEU A 306 -3.40 -16.27 15.52
N ALA A 307 -3.63 -17.17 16.49
CA ALA A 307 -2.59 -18.10 16.93
C ALA A 307 -2.19 -19.10 15.82
N GLU A 308 -3.14 -19.58 15.02
CA GLU A 308 -2.88 -20.45 13.87
C GLU A 308 -2.09 -19.71 12.79
N ILE A 309 -2.45 -18.47 12.50
CA ILE A 309 -1.70 -17.60 11.58
C ILE A 309 -0.28 -17.37 12.09
N HIS A 310 -0.08 -17.01 13.36
CA HIS A 310 1.25 -16.81 13.94
C HIS A 310 2.09 -18.09 13.85
N HIS A 311 1.49 -19.27 14.07
CA HIS A 311 2.19 -20.54 13.93
C HIS A 311 2.64 -20.81 12.49
N ALA A 312 1.76 -20.56 11.52
CA ALA A 312 2.09 -20.70 10.10
C ALA A 312 3.16 -19.70 9.64
N LEU A 313 3.06 -18.44 10.04
CA LEU A 313 4.05 -17.41 9.74
C LEU A 313 5.43 -17.75 10.35
N ARG A 314 5.44 -18.29 11.59
CA ARG A 314 6.68 -18.76 12.22
C ARG A 314 7.36 -19.87 11.44
N SER A 315 6.58 -20.73 10.82
CA SER A 315 7.07 -21.86 10.03
C SER A 315 7.53 -21.46 8.63
N SER A 316 6.93 -20.41 8.07
CA SER A 316 7.15 -19.96 6.69
C SER A 316 8.25 -18.90 6.55
N PHE A 317 8.49 -18.10 7.60
CA PHE A 317 9.44 -17.00 7.57
C PHE A 317 10.55 -17.15 8.61
N SER A 318 11.63 -16.36 8.45
CA SER A 318 12.72 -16.33 9.40
C SER A 318 12.27 -15.86 10.78
N THR A 319 12.79 -16.52 11.81
CA THR A 319 12.60 -16.14 13.20
C THR A 319 13.92 -15.75 13.82
N THR A 320 13.89 -14.86 14.82
CA THR A 320 15.09 -14.49 15.56
C THR A 320 14.78 -14.22 17.01
N LYS A 321 15.83 -14.17 17.84
CA LYS A 321 15.72 -13.71 19.23
C LYS A 321 16.44 -12.39 19.37
N VAL A 322 15.78 -11.42 19.95
CA VAL A 322 16.34 -10.08 20.18
C VAL A 322 16.25 -9.73 21.65
N LEU A 323 17.26 -8.99 22.14
CA LEU A 323 17.20 -8.45 23.49
C LEU A 323 16.09 -7.39 23.57
N GLY A 324 15.24 -7.45 24.59
CA GLY A 324 14.12 -6.54 24.78
C GLY A 324 14.51 -5.08 24.98
N ALA A 325 15.76 -4.80 25.30
CA ALA A 325 16.29 -3.45 25.49
C ALA A 325 15.98 -2.48 24.33
N ARG A 326 16.09 -2.95 23.07
CA ARG A 326 15.76 -2.12 21.90
C ARG A 326 14.27 -1.78 21.87
N THR A 327 13.42 -2.76 22.11
CA THR A 327 11.96 -2.59 22.17
C THR A 327 11.58 -1.67 23.31
N ALA A 328 12.16 -1.88 24.48
CA ALA A 328 11.96 -1.02 25.67
C ALA A 328 12.34 0.44 25.38
N MET A 329 13.49 0.71 24.77
CA MET A 329 13.90 2.07 24.39
C MET A 329 12.88 2.74 23.44
N ILE A 330 12.40 2.02 22.43
CA ILE A 330 11.39 2.56 21.50
C ILE A 330 10.10 2.89 22.24
N MET A 331 9.63 1.99 23.13
CA MET A 331 8.41 2.19 23.91
C MET A 331 8.55 3.36 24.90
N ILE A 332 9.71 3.49 25.57
CA ILE A 332 10.01 4.63 26.44
C ILE A 332 9.96 5.94 25.66
N GLY A 333 10.58 6.01 24.48
CA GLY A 333 10.54 7.20 23.62
C GLY A 333 9.11 7.58 23.22
N ARG A 334 8.31 6.62 22.77
CA ARG A 334 6.89 6.84 22.42
C ARG A 334 6.06 7.30 23.63
N MET A 335 6.27 6.69 24.79
CA MET A 335 5.60 7.06 26.03
C MET A 335 5.92 8.51 26.44
N GLN A 336 7.20 8.89 26.36
CA GLN A 336 7.63 10.25 26.68
C GLN A 336 7.01 11.28 25.74
N GLU A 337 6.99 10.98 24.43
CA GLU A 337 6.36 11.84 23.43
C GLU A 337 4.84 11.93 23.64
N ALA A 338 4.17 10.82 23.92
CA ALA A 338 2.75 10.82 24.26
C ALA A 338 2.44 11.66 25.49
N ALA A 339 3.26 11.56 26.54
CA ALA A 339 3.09 12.35 27.77
C ALA A 339 3.36 13.85 27.54
N ARG A 340 4.26 14.19 26.60
CA ARG A 340 4.49 15.59 26.20
C ARG A 340 3.27 16.19 25.47
N ILE A 341 2.64 15.40 24.59
CA ILE A 341 1.45 15.84 23.84
C ILE A 341 0.20 15.87 24.74
N ALA A 342 0.05 14.86 25.61
CA ALA A 342 -1.08 14.71 26.52
C ALA A 342 -0.59 14.62 27.97
N PRO A 343 -0.45 15.77 28.70
CA PRO A 343 0.14 15.82 30.05
C PRO A 343 -0.59 14.95 31.09
N VAL A 344 -1.86 14.61 30.88
CA VAL A 344 -2.62 13.69 31.73
C VAL A 344 -1.98 12.29 31.82
N LEU A 345 -1.19 11.89 30.84
CA LEU A 345 -0.47 10.62 30.82
C LEU A 345 0.76 10.60 31.74
N ALA A 346 1.27 11.77 32.19
CA ALA A 346 2.48 11.85 32.97
C ALA A 346 2.42 11.04 34.28
N GLN A 347 1.24 10.90 34.89
CA GLN A 347 1.03 10.11 36.10
C GLN A 347 1.29 8.61 35.91
N TYR A 348 1.18 8.08 34.67
CA TYR A 348 1.38 6.67 34.35
C TYR A 348 2.83 6.35 33.94
N VAL A 349 3.63 7.38 33.64
CA VAL A 349 5.01 7.23 33.13
C VAL A 349 5.90 6.39 34.08
N PRO A 350 5.90 6.59 35.42
CA PRO A 350 6.75 5.80 36.32
C PRO A 350 6.42 4.30 36.28
N GLY A 351 5.12 3.95 36.30
CA GLY A 351 4.68 2.55 36.25
C GLY A 351 5.00 1.87 34.92
N LEU A 352 4.69 2.52 33.79
CA LEU A 352 5.01 2.02 32.48
C LEU A 352 6.51 1.86 32.25
N ARG A 353 7.31 2.80 32.76
CA ARG A 353 8.76 2.71 32.67
C ARG A 353 9.30 1.48 33.40
N GLY A 354 8.77 1.16 34.59
CA GLY A 354 9.13 -0.07 35.31
C GLY A 354 8.91 -1.33 34.48
N CYS A 355 7.73 -1.44 33.79
CA CYS A 355 7.45 -2.56 32.91
C CYS A 355 8.42 -2.63 31.70
N PHE A 356 8.82 -1.48 31.14
CA PHE A 356 9.77 -1.46 30.02
C PHE A 356 11.20 -1.76 30.47
N ASP A 357 11.59 -1.36 31.68
CA ASP A 357 12.89 -1.68 32.26
C ASP A 357 13.00 -3.19 32.52
N GLU A 358 11.95 -3.86 33.02
CA GLU A 358 11.89 -5.32 33.16
C GLU A 358 12.01 -6.02 31.80
N LEU A 359 11.36 -5.50 30.74
CA LEU A 359 11.46 -6.04 29.39
C LEU A 359 12.89 -5.97 28.83
N SER A 360 13.71 -5.02 29.29
CA SER A 360 15.04 -4.77 28.74
C SER A 360 15.97 -5.98 28.85
N ASP A 361 15.84 -6.78 29.88
CA ASP A 361 16.68 -7.94 30.17
C ASP A 361 16.14 -9.25 29.55
N GLU A 362 14.94 -9.22 28.99
CA GLU A 362 14.29 -10.39 28.40
C GLU A 362 14.75 -10.66 26.97
N MET A 363 14.83 -11.94 26.62
CA MET A 363 15.03 -12.39 25.24
C MET A 363 13.68 -12.61 24.58
N LEU A 364 13.34 -11.75 23.62
CA LEU A 364 12.11 -11.81 22.88
C LEU A 364 12.24 -12.70 21.65
N ASP A 365 11.37 -13.69 21.52
CA ASP A 365 11.15 -14.38 20.24
C ASP A 365 10.43 -13.45 19.26
N THR A 366 11.00 -13.30 18.08
CA THR A 366 10.43 -12.48 17.02
C THR A 366 10.27 -13.27 15.72
N GLN A 367 9.22 -12.93 14.99
CA GLN A 367 8.81 -13.59 13.76
C GLN A 367 8.06 -12.61 12.85
N ARG A 368 7.65 -13.05 11.66
CA ARG A 368 6.67 -12.31 10.89
C ARG A 368 5.35 -12.25 11.66
N VAL A 369 4.74 -11.06 11.73
CA VAL A 369 3.48 -10.77 12.38
C VAL A 369 2.57 -10.01 11.42
N HIS A 370 1.30 -9.81 11.77
CA HIS A 370 0.40 -8.94 11.01
C HIS A 370 0.90 -7.48 11.03
N GLY A 371 1.28 -6.99 12.20
CA GLY A 371 1.92 -5.70 12.39
C GLY A 371 1.00 -4.48 12.51
N ASP A 372 -0.28 -4.60 12.10
CA ASP A 372 -1.33 -3.59 12.27
C ASP A 372 -2.68 -4.25 12.60
N PHE A 373 -2.66 -5.22 13.54
CA PHE A 373 -3.81 -6.05 13.85
C PHE A 373 -4.81 -5.35 14.80
N HIS A 374 -6.02 -5.16 14.34
CA HIS A 374 -7.16 -4.60 15.08
C HIS A 374 -8.49 -5.12 14.51
N LEU A 375 -9.61 -4.86 15.18
CA LEU A 375 -10.94 -5.36 14.75
C LEU A 375 -11.30 -4.98 13.30
N GLY A 376 -10.90 -3.81 12.83
CA GLY A 376 -11.13 -3.38 11.44
C GLY A 376 -10.34 -4.17 10.40
N GLN A 377 -9.38 -5.03 10.81
CA GLN A 377 -8.66 -5.97 9.95
C GLN A 377 -9.21 -7.39 10.08
N THR A 378 -10.45 -7.54 10.52
CA THR A 378 -11.09 -8.82 10.72
C THR A 378 -12.49 -8.84 10.12
N LEU A 379 -12.85 -9.98 9.53
CA LEU A 379 -14.15 -10.22 8.95
C LEU A 379 -14.76 -11.49 9.56
N ARG A 380 -16.00 -11.42 10.01
CA ARG A 380 -16.76 -12.60 10.47
C ARG A 380 -17.58 -13.14 9.32
N THR A 381 -17.30 -14.37 8.91
CA THR A 381 -18.03 -15.10 7.86
C THR A 381 -18.81 -16.25 8.44
N PRO A 382 -19.74 -16.88 7.69
CA PRO A 382 -20.40 -18.10 8.12
C PRO A 382 -19.44 -19.26 8.44
N SER A 383 -18.26 -19.30 7.83
CA SER A 383 -17.23 -20.34 8.04
C SER A 383 -16.25 -20.04 9.18
N GLY A 384 -16.28 -18.86 9.78
CA GLY A 384 -15.36 -18.48 10.85
C GLY A 384 -14.84 -17.03 10.70
N TRP A 385 -13.84 -16.69 11.48
CA TRP A 385 -13.12 -15.43 11.36
C TRP A 385 -12.15 -15.48 10.19
N LYS A 386 -11.95 -14.32 9.57
CA LYS A 386 -10.94 -14.08 8.55
C LYS A 386 -10.14 -12.86 8.93
N ILE A 387 -8.83 -12.96 8.83
CA ILE A 387 -7.90 -11.86 9.05
C ILE A 387 -7.46 -11.37 7.66
N ILE A 388 -7.45 -10.05 7.47
CA ILE A 388 -7.19 -9.39 6.19
C ILE A 388 -6.12 -8.32 6.35
N ASP A 389 -5.52 -7.89 5.23
CA ASP A 389 -4.64 -6.70 5.14
C ASP A 389 -3.31 -6.86 5.89
N PHE A 390 -2.46 -7.78 5.40
CA PHE A 390 -1.13 -8.05 5.94
C PHE A 390 -0.05 -7.06 5.45
N GLU A 391 -0.43 -5.84 5.08
CA GLU A 391 0.51 -4.80 4.64
C GLU A 391 1.36 -4.23 5.80
N GLY A 392 0.97 -4.47 7.06
CA GLY A 392 1.60 -3.92 8.26
C GLY A 392 1.30 -2.44 8.47
N GLU A 393 1.92 -1.83 9.50
CA GLU A 393 1.63 -0.43 9.89
C GLU A 393 2.06 0.56 8.81
N PRO A 394 1.12 1.37 8.24
CA PRO A 394 1.41 2.29 7.12
C PRO A 394 2.49 3.34 7.41
N ALA A 395 2.65 3.71 8.70
CA ALA A 395 3.66 4.69 9.12
C ALA A 395 5.10 4.15 9.12
N LYS A 396 5.30 2.84 8.94
CA LYS A 396 6.60 2.18 8.90
C LYS A 396 7.10 2.03 7.47
N THR A 397 8.43 2.03 7.32
CA THR A 397 9.09 1.68 6.06
C THR A 397 8.87 0.20 5.72
N MET A 398 9.01 -0.18 4.45
CA MET A 398 8.92 -1.59 4.02
C MET A 398 9.89 -2.51 4.78
N ALA A 399 11.12 -2.04 5.01
CA ALA A 399 12.11 -2.80 5.75
C ALA A 399 11.66 -3.07 7.20
N GLU A 400 11.04 -2.08 7.85
CA GLU A 400 10.51 -2.22 9.20
C GLU A 400 9.25 -3.09 9.26
N ARG A 401 8.39 -3.03 8.22
CA ARG A 401 7.19 -3.90 8.12
C ARG A 401 7.57 -5.36 7.89
N ARG A 402 8.66 -5.62 7.16
CA ARG A 402 9.19 -6.97 6.90
C ARG A 402 10.01 -7.54 8.04
N ALA A 403 10.51 -6.70 8.93
CA ALA A 403 11.35 -7.14 10.04
C ALA A 403 10.55 -8.03 11.01
N PRO A 404 11.16 -9.12 11.54
CA PRO A 404 10.55 -9.90 12.60
C PRO A 404 10.20 -9.04 13.81
N ASP A 405 9.00 -9.24 14.36
CA ASP A 405 8.52 -8.53 15.56
C ASP A 405 7.89 -9.54 16.54
N SER A 406 7.58 -9.11 17.74
CA SER A 406 6.93 -9.96 18.74
C SER A 406 5.45 -10.17 18.37
N ILE A 407 4.94 -11.40 18.53
CA ILE A 407 3.52 -11.71 18.37
C ILE A 407 2.63 -10.89 19.30
N TRP A 408 3.16 -10.45 20.44
CA TRP A 408 2.43 -9.61 21.40
C TRP A 408 2.07 -8.24 20.85
N ARG A 409 2.72 -7.81 19.76
CA ARG A 409 2.33 -6.59 19.05
C ARG A 409 0.91 -6.69 18.51
N ASP A 410 0.58 -7.80 17.85
CA ASP A 410 -0.76 -8.01 17.30
C ASP A 410 -1.80 -8.17 18.42
N VAL A 411 -1.45 -8.93 19.47
CA VAL A 411 -2.33 -9.05 20.65
C VAL A 411 -2.61 -7.69 21.29
N ALA A 412 -1.57 -6.85 21.46
CA ALA A 412 -1.73 -5.51 22.03
C ALA A 412 -2.54 -4.58 21.12
N GLY A 413 -2.38 -4.69 19.80
CA GLY A 413 -3.18 -3.96 18.82
C GLY A 413 -4.65 -4.30 18.93
N MET A 414 -4.98 -5.59 19.03
CA MET A 414 -6.35 -6.07 19.21
C MET A 414 -6.95 -5.65 20.56
N LEU A 415 -6.19 -5.70 21.65
CA LEU A 415 -6.66 -5.26 22.99
C LEU A 415 -6.94 -3.76 23.04
N ARG A 416 -6.31 -2.97 22.19
CA ARG A 416 -6.57 -1.52 22.07
C ARG A 416 -7.81 -1.23 21.22
N SER A 417 -8.16 -2.14 20.33
CA SER A 417 -9.26 -2.01 19.41
C SER A 417 -10.61 -2.11 20.11
#